data_68716e538502613fe34900af01e6bcdf
#
_entry.id   68716e538502613fe34900af01e6bcdf
#
_cell.length_a   1.000
_cell.length_b   1.000
_cell.length_c   1.000
_cell.angle_alpha   90.00
_cell.angle_beta   90.00
_cell.angle_gamma   90.00
#
_symmetry.space_group_name_H-M   'P 1'
#
loop_
_entity.id
_entity.type
_entity.pdbx_description
1 polymer ?
#
loop_
_entity_poly.entity_id
_entity_poly.type
_entity_poly.pdbx_seq_one_letter_code
_entity_poly.pdbx_strand_id
1 'polypeptide(L)'
;MSILSPDGLEFVTERHLATLSTPGRGGRLHVVAVGFTYEDGVVRVITSRESQKVLNVRRGGTATVGQVDGVRWLSLGGPASIEEEPEAVAHAVDLYSRRYRVPRENPLRVAIRIDVDFALGSSGLRAE
;
A
#
# COMPACT_ATOMS: atom_id res chain seq x y z
N MET A 1 -18.04 -3.07 -5.96
CA MET A 1 -17.83 -4.27 -5.13
C MET A 1 -16.40 -4.28 -4.62
N SER A 2 -16.24 -4.67 -3.36
CA SER A 2 -14.89 -4.79 -2.78
C SER A 2 -14.27 -6.12 -3.17
N ILE A 3 -12.97 -6.12 -3.43
CA ILE A 3 -12.20 -7.34 -3.62
C ILE A 3 -11.96 -8.08 -2.29
N LEU A 4 -12.17 -7.38 -1.18
CA LEU A 4 -12.03 -7.93 0.16
C LEU A 4 -13.38 -8.25 0.79
N SER A 5 -13.41 -9.32 1.59
CA SER A 5 -14.55 -9.63 2.44
C SER A 5 -14.61 -8.64 3.61
N PRO A 6 -15.70 -8.64 4.41
CA PRO A 6 -15.71 -7.84 5.64
C PRO A 6 -14.54 -8.15 6.57
N ASP A 7 -14.15 -9.42 6.69
CA ASP A 7 -13.00 -9.82 7.51
C ASP A 7 -11.69 -9.30 6.92
N GLY A 8 -11.58 -9.29 5.58
CA GLY A 8 -10.42 -8.73 4.90
C GLY A 8 -10.31 -7.22 5.12
N LEU A 9 -11.44 -6.51 5.09
CA LEU A 9 -11.45 -5.07 5.37
C LEU A 9 -10.99 -4.79 6.80
N GLU A 10 -11.45 -5.58 7.77
CA GLU A 10 -11.00 -5.45 9.14
C GLU A 10 -9.50 -5.72 9.27
N PHE A 11 -9.01 -6.76 8.58
CA PHE A 11 -7.60 -7.15 8.60
C PHE A 11 -6.68 -5.99 8.15
N VAL A 12 -7.07 -5.25 7.11
CA VAL A 12 -6.27 -4.13 6.59
C VAL A 12 -6.55 -2.81 7.32
N THR A 13 -7.52 -2.78 8.22
CA THR A 13 -7.85 -1.60 9.02
C THR A 13 -7.13 -1.61 10.36
N GLU A 14 -6.95 -2.77 10.97
CA GLU A 14 -6.21 -2.90 12.22
C GLU A 14 -4.76 -2.48 12.03
N ARG A 15 -4.18 -1.86 13.05
CA ARG A 15 -2.79 -1.41 12.98
C ARG A 15 -1.84 -2.59 12.81
N HIS A 16 -1.13 -2.62 11.68
CA HIS A 16 -0.18 -3.68 11.37
C HIS A 16 0.78 -3.22 10.27
N LEU A 17 2.03 -3.58 10.39
CA LEU A 17 3.01 -3.31 9.33
C LEU A 17 2.88 -4.36 8.22
N ALA A 18 3.41 -4.00 7.07
CA ALA A 18 3.37 -4.83 5.88
C ALA A 18 4.68 -4.69 5.11
N THR A 19 4.80 -5.42 4.02
CA THR A 19 5.88 -5.22 3.06
C THR A 19 5.30 -4.62 1.79
N LEU A 20 6.13 -3.81 1.12
CA LEU A 20 5.84 -3.31 -0.22
C LEU A 20 6.87 -3.88 -1.17
N SER A 21 6.40 -4.57 -2.20
CA SER A 21 7.24 -5.14 -3.25
C SER A 21 7.08 -4.33 -4.52
N THR A 22 8.20 -3.90 -5.08
CA THR A 22 8.24 -3.16 -6.34
C THR A 22 9.32 -3.75 -7.25
N PRO A 23 9.16 -3.65 -8.58
CA PRO A 23 10.17 -4.17 -9.51
C PRO A 23 11.43 -3.31 -9.43
N GLY A 24 12.53 -3.93 -9.07
CA GLY A 24 13.84 -3.28 -9.09
C GLY A 24 14.52 -3.46 -10.43
N ARG A 25 15.70 -2.87 -10.56
CA ARG A 25 16.50 -3.00 -11.77
C ARG A 25 16.97 -4.45 -11.94
N GLY A 26 17.08 -4.86 -13.20
CA GLY A 26 17.63 -6.19 -13.54
C GLY A 26 16.74 -7.35 -13.09
N GLY A 27 15.44 -7.10 -12.90
CA GLY A 27 14.51 -8.14 -12.50
C GLY A 27 14.54 -8.48 -11.00
N ARG A 28 15.37 -7.80 -10.22
CA ARG A 28 15.43 -8.01 -8.78
C ARG A 28 14.23 -7.34 -8.12
N LEU A 29 13.55 -8.06 -7.25
CA LEU A 29 12.45 -7.48 -6.48
C LEU A 29 13.00 -6.64 -5.33
N HIS A 30 12.41 -5.47 -5.14
CA HIS A 30 12.71 -4.58 -4.01
C HIS A 30 11.59 -4.73 -3.00
N VAL A 31 11.90 -5.18 -1.78
CA VAL A 31 10.91 -5.45 -0.74
C VAL A 31 11.31 -4.72 0.54
N VAL A 32 10.44 -3.85 1.01
CA VAL A 32 10.70 -3.04 2.20
C VAL A 32 9.48 -3.01 3.11
N ALA A 33 9.72 -2.77 4.41
CA ALA A 33 8.64 -2.66 5.39
C ALA A 33 7.96 -1.30 5.26
N VAL A 34 6.63 -1.30 5.29
CA VAL A 34 5.81 -0.09 5.17
C VAL A 34 4.56 -0.18 6.04
N GLY A 35 3.93 0.96 6.26
CA GLY A 35 2.53 1.01 6.67
C GLY A 35 1.71 1.40 5.46
N PHE A 36 0.60 0.73 5.22
CA PHE A 36 -0.29 1.08 4.11
C PHE A 36 -1.71 1.28 4.60
N THR A 37 -2.51 1.95 3.78
CA THR A 37 -3.94 2.09 4.01
C THR A 37 -4.70 1.55 2.80
N TYR A 38 -5.93 1.10 3.07
CA TYR A 38 -6.82 0.60 2.02
C TYR A 38 -8.13 1.37 2.09
N GLU A 39 -8.56 1.94 0.98
CA GLU A 39 -9.82 2.67 0.88
C GLU A 39 -10.37 2.50 -0.53
N ASP A 40 -11.57 1.95 -0.63
CA ASP A 40 -12.29 1.83 -1.91
C ASP A 40 -11.45 1.25 -3.05
N GLY A 41 -10.76 0.16 -2.78
CA GLY A 41 -9.94 -0.51 -3.80
C GLY A 41 -8.59 0.11 -4.05
N VAL A 42 -8.19 1.09 -3.24
CA VAL A 42 -6.92 1.79 -3.41
C VAL A 42 -6.05 1.59 -2.17
N VAL A 43 -4.83 1.13 -2.40
CA VAL A 43 -3.79 1.06 -1.38
C VAL A 43 -2.91 2.31 -1.52
N ARG A 44 -2.60 2.95 -0.39
CA ARG A 44 -1.69 4.10 -0.37
C ARG A 44 -0.57 3.87 0.64
N VAL A 45 0.63 4.25 0.22
CA VAL A 45 1.83 4.22 1.07
C VAL A 45 2.47 5.61 1.00
N ILE A 46 2.55 6.30 2.14
CA ILE A 46 3.21 7.60 2.17
C ILE A 46 4.73 7.40 2.30
N THR A 47 5.48 8.21 1.59
CA THR A 47 6.94 8.09 1.55
C THR A 47 7.56 9.39 1.02
N SER A 48 8.88 9.41 0.90
CA SER A 48 9.60 10.54 0.32
C SER A 48 9.76 10.37 -1.19
N ARG A 49 9.67 11.49 -1.91
CA ARG A 49 9.75 11.56 -3.37
C ARG A 49 10.98 10.86 -3.94
N GLU A 50 12.09 10.89 -3.23
CA GLU A 50 13.37 10.37 -3.73
C GLU A 50 13.67 8.93 -3.30
N SER A 51 12.75 8.28 -2.61
CA SER A 51 12.97 6.91 -2.15
C SER A 51 13.03 5.92 -3.33
N GLN A 52 13.78 4.83 -3.14
CA GLN A 52 13.93 3.81 -4.19
C GLN A 52 12.59 3.21 -4.61
N LYS A 53 11.67 3.01 -3.67
CA LYS A 53 10.35 2.46 -4.00
C LYS A 53 9.55 3.39 -4.91
N VAL A 54 9.69 4.69 -4.76
CA VAL A 54 9.05 5.66 -5.66
C VAL A 54 9.64 5.56 -7.06
N LEU A 55 10.96 5.52 -7.16
CA LEU A 55 11.64 5.38 -8.45
C LEU A 55 11.23 4.07 -9.14
N ASN A 56 11.13 3.00 -8.39
CA ASN A 56 10.72 1.70 -8.92
C ASN A 56 9.28 1.74 -9.46
N VAL A 57 8.36 2.40 -8.74
CA VAL A 57 6.98 2.54 -9.18
C VAL A 57 6.90 3.40 -10.45
N ARG A 58 7.65 4.51 -10.51
CA ARG A 58 7.65 5.37 -11.70
C ARG A 58 8.13 4.61 -12.94
N ARG A 59 9.13 3.73 -12.77
CA ARG A 59 9.67 2.95 -13.87
C ARG A 59 8.81 1.76 -14.23
N GLY A 60 8.35 1.00 -13.23
CA GLY A 60 7.69 -0.28 -13.44
C GLY A 60 6.17 -0.24 -13.47
N GLY A 61 5.56 0.77 -12.84
CA GLY A 61 4.12 0.95 -12.86
C GLY A 61 3.29 -0.11 -12.12
N THR A 62 3.90 -0.88 -11.24
CA THR A 62 3.20 -1.92 -10.48
C THR A 62 3.79 -2.06 -9.08
N ALA A 63 2.97 -2.50 -8.14
CA ALA A 63 3.41 -2.75 -6.77
C ALA A 63 2.43 -3.67 -6.06
N THR A 64 2.91 -4.33 -5.02
CA THR A 64 2.09 -5.23 -4.20
C THR A 64 2.45 -5.02 -2.73
N VAL A 65 1.43 -4.93 -1.86
CA VAL A 65 1.63 -4.97 -0.43
C VAL A 65 1.27 -6.35 0.11
N GLY A 66 2.00 -6.80 1.13
CA GLY A 66 1.73 -8.05 1.79
C GLY A 66 1.70 -7.87 3.30
N GLN A 67 0.65 -8.36 3.95
CA GLN A 67 0.51 -8.30 5.41
C GLN A 67 0.36 -9.71 5.94
N VAL A 68 1.09 -10.02 7.00
CA VAL A 68 1.07 -11.35 7.63
C VAL A 68 0.83 -11.17 9.12
N ASP A 69 -0.16 -11.87 9.66
CA ASP A 69 -0.46 -11.86 11.08
C ASP A 69 -0.80 -13.29 11.50
N GLY A 70 0.19 -13.99 12.02
CA GLY A 70 0.05 -15.40 12.35
C GLY A 70 -0.19 -16.21 11.09
N VAL A 71 -1.29 -16.96 11.06
CA VAL A 71 -1.66 -17.78 9.90
C VAL A 71 -2.45 -16.99 8.84
N ARG A 72 -2.88 -15.77 9.18
CA ARG A 72 -3.63 -14.94 8.23
C ARG A 72 -2.65 -14.10 7.43
N TRP A 73 -2.86 -14.02 6.14
CA TRP A 73 -2.05 -13.18 5.27
C TRP A 73 -2.86 -12.70 4.08
N LEU A 74 -2.43 -11.59 3.52
CA LEU A 74 -3.13 -10.96 2.40
C LEU A 74 -2.13 -10.18 1.56
N SER A 75 -2.18 -10.40 0.24
CA SER A 75 -1.41 -9.63 -0.75
C SER A 75 -2.38 -8.88 -1.63
N LEU A 76 -2.14 -7.57 -1.79
CA LEU A 76 -2.95 -6.70 -2.64
C LEU A 76 -2.03 -6.02 -3.63
N GLY A 77 -2.32 -6.13 -4.91
CA GLY A 77 -1.47 -5.54 -5.92
C GLY A 77 -2.22 -5.04 -7.13
N GLY A 78 -1.51 -4.35 -7.99
CA GLY A 78 -2.06 -3.82 -9.22
C GLY A 78 -1.22 -2.68 -9.78
N PRO A 79 -1.78 -1.95 -10.77
CA PRO A 79 -1.11 -0.78 -11.31
C PRO A 79 -0.81 0.24 -10.22
N ALA A 80 0.39 0.79 -10.26
CA ALA A 80 0.84 1.72 -9.24
C ALA A 80 1.33 3.02 -9.87
N SER A 81 1.09 4.12 -9.16
CA SER A 81 1.45 5.47 -9.58
C SER A 81 1.83 6.29 -8.36
N ILE A 82 2.33 7.48 -8.61
CA ILE A 82 2.74 8.40 -7.54
C ILE A 82 1.78 9.58 -7.50
N GLU A 83 1.19 9.81 -6.34
CA GLU A 83 0.37 10.99 -6.10
C GLU A 83 1.24 12.07 -5.47
N GLU A 84 1.33 13.22 -6.12
CA GLU A 84 2.14 14.35 -5.66
C GLU A 84 1.32 15.60 -5.37
N GLU A 85 0.07 15.67 -5.86
CA GLU A 85 -0.78 16.82 -5.63
C GLU A 85 -1.00 17.01 -4.13
N PRO A 86 -0.91 18.25 -3.62
CA PRO A 86 -1.03 18.47 -2.17
C PRO A 86 -2.29 17.90 -1.54
N GLU A 87 -3.42 17.99 -2.23
CA GLU A 87 -4.68 17.44 -1.71
C GLU A 87 -4.67 15.93 -1.63
N ALA A 88 -4.08 15.26 -2.63
CA ALA A 88 -3.97 13.81 -2.65
C ALA A 88 -3.02 13.33 -1.56
N VAL A 89 -1.91 14.01 -1.38
CA VAL A 89 -0.95 13.70 -0.31
C VAL A 89 -1.58 13.90 1.06
N ALA A 90 -2.31 15.00 1.25
CA ALA A 90 -3.00 15.27 2.51
C ALA A 90 -4.03 14.17 2.83
N HIS A 91 -4.76 13.69 1.84
CA HIS A 91 -5.70 12.60 2.02
C HIS A 91 -4.98 11.31 2.44
N ALA A 92 -3.87 11.00 1.79
CA ALA A 92 -3.06 9.82 2.13
C ALA A 92 -2.53 9.91 3.55
N VAL A 93 -2.10 11.08 3.99
CA VAL A 93 -1.63 11.33 5.36
C VAL A 93 -2.77 11.15 6.36
N ASP A 94 -3.96 11.65 6.04
CA ASP A 94 -5.12 11.50 6.92
C ASP A 94 -5.46 10.02 7.13
N LEU A 95 -5.50 9.23 6.06
CA LEU A 95 -5.74 7.80 6.16
C LEU A 95 -4.66 7.09 6.99
N TYR A 96 -3.40 7.43 6.73
CA TYR A 96 -2.28 6.87 7.48
C TYR A 96 -2.41 7.18 8.97
N SER A 97 -2.76 8.43 9.31
CA SER A 97 -2.90 8.88 10.69
C SER A 97 -3.97 8.10 11.45
N ARG A 98 -5.04 7.72 10.76
CA ARG A 98 -6.13 6.94 11.38
C ARG A 98 -5.72 5.51 11.70
N ARG A 99 -4.88 4.90 10.87
CA ARG A 99 -4.46 3.51 11.07
C ARG A 99 -3.24 3.41 11.99
N TYR A 100 -2.33 4.36 11.91
CA TYR A 100 -1.06 4.33 12.60
C TYR A 100 -0.90 5.48 13.58
N ARG A 101 -0.45 6.61 13.10
CA ARG A 101 -0.21 7.82 13.90
C ARG A 101 0.04 9.00 12.96
N VAL A 102 -0.01 10.21 13.50
CA VAL A 102 0.34 11.40 12.72
C VAL A 102 1.84 11.32 12.38
N PRO A 103 2.19 11.32 11.09
CA PRO A 103 3.60 11.24 10.70
C PRO A 103 4.30 12.57 10.92
N ARG A 104 5.63 12.55 10.99
CA ARG A 104 6.44 13.77 11.04
C ARG A 104 6.25 14.55 9.73
N GLU A 105 6.42 15.86 9.81
CA GLU A 105 6.39 16.70 8.61
C GLU A 105 7.50 16.25 7.64
N ASN A 106 7.16 16.23 6.36
CA ASN A 106 8.11 15.87 5.32
C ASN A 106 7.70 16.65 4.05
N PRO A 107 8.43 17.72 3.70
CA PRO A 107 8.09 18.53 2.52
C PRO A 107 8.27 17.76 1.19
N LEU A 108 8.97 16.64 1.20
CA LEU A 108 9.16 15.79 0.03
C LEU A 108 8.17 14.62 -0.02
N ARG A 109 7.15 14.66 0.83
CA ARG A 109 6.21 13.55 0.92
C ARG A 109 5.37 13.41 -0.35
N VAL A 110 5.26 12.15 -0.78
CA VAL A 110 4.36 11.73 -1.84
C VAL A 110 3.62 10.48 -1.37
N ALA A 111 2.66 10.02 -2.12
CA ALA A 111 1.99 8.76 -1.84
C ALA A 111 2.14 7.83 -3.04
N ILE A 112 2.50 6.59 -2.77
CA ILE A 112 2.39 5.52 -3.76
C ILE A 112 0.93 5.07 -3.71
N ARG A 113 0.30 5.07 -4.87
CA ARG A 113 -1.08 4.61 -5.03
C ARG A 113 -1.09 3.32 -5.83
N ILE A 114 -1.76 2.31 -5.30
CA ILE A 114 -1.96 1.04 -6.00
C ILE A 114 -3.46 0.89 -6.25
N ASP A 115 -3.84 0.81 -7.51
CA ASP A 115 -5.22 0.51 -7.88
C ASP A 115 -5.34 -1.01 -7.86
N VAL A 116 -5.93 -1.55 -6.79
CA VAL A 116 -5.91 -2.98 -6.52
C VAL A 116 -6.78 -3.72 -7.54
N ASP A 117 -6.17 -4.59 -8.32
CA ASP A 117 -6.87 -5.41 -9.29
C ASP A 117 -6.75 -6.91 -9.01
N PHE A 118 -5.94 -7.30 -8.01
CA PHE A 118 -5.92 -8.68 -7.56
C PHE A 118 -5.64 -8.78 -6.07
N ALA A 119 -6.09 -9.86 -5.46
CA ALA A 119 -5.82 -10.19 -4.07
C ALA A 119 -5.53 -11.68 -3.94
N LEU A 120 -4.51 -12.02 -3.15
CA LEU A 120 -4.22 -13.38 -2.72
C LEU A 120 -4.25 -13.38 -1.20
N GLY A 121 -4.71 -14.45 -0.58
CA GLY A 121 -4.73 -14.45 0.87
C GLY A 121 -5.30 -15.73 1.45
N SER A 122 -5.20 -15.83 2.77
CA SER A 122 -5.76 -16.94 3.51
C SER A 122 -7.30 -16.92 3.44
N SER A 123 -7.89 -18.05 3.73
CA SER A 123 -9.34 -18.25 3.62
C SER A 123 -10.13 -17.18 4.36
N GLY A 124 -11.18 -16.65 3.70
CA GLY A 124 -12.13 -15.73 4.32
C GLY A 124 -11.79 -14.26 4.19
N LEU A 125 -10.60 -13.89 3.70
CA LEU A 125 -10.20 -12.49 3.60
C LEU A 125 -10.57 -11.85 2.27
N ARG A 126 -10.72 -12.64 1.22
CA ARG A 126 -11.13 -12.14 -0.10
C ARG A 126 -12.64 -12.27 -0.25
N ALA A 127 -13.21 -11.34 -1.02
CA ALA A 127 -14.61 -11.47 -1.43
C ALA A 127 -14.75 -12.63 -2.41
N GLU A 128 -15.89 -13.28 -2.37
CA GLU A 128 -16.16 -14.38 -3.29
C GLU A 128 -16.77 -13.94 -4.58
#